data_044a845a0e21dfca3caf0619cc86e466
#
_entry.id   044a845a0e21dfca3caf0619cc86e466
#
_cell.length_a   1.000
_cell.length_b   1.000
_cell.length_c   1.000
_cell.angle_alpha   90.00
_cell.angle_beta   90.00
_cell.angle_gamma   90.00
#
_symmetry.space_group_name_H-M   'P 1'
#
loop_
_entity.id
_entity.type
_entity.pdbx_description
1 polymer ?
#
loop_
_entity_poly.entity_id
_entity_poly.type
_entity_poly.pdbx_seq_one_letter_code
_entity_poly.pdbx_strand_id
1 'polypeptide(L)'
;MVALTKCDLVDSEWLELVKEEITAELASSSFNEAPIVAVSAREGQGLDELKEVLSKSVATSPTPDLTGPVRMPVDRVFTIKGAGTVVTGTLWQGTVRPDDELELLPKGISARIRSIQVHDKEVEHSSAGTRTALNLANLSTKEIRPGDFLITPQTLNSSDRFDARFTYLPLLSAQKPLISGTSVRIAHGTRETMGRILLMDNQTSLEPRQTAFAQIRLNEPLPLSHGDHFIVRLLSPARVIGGGVVLNGHPRRRTTLSDEEKTLLEALDRNDREEIARALIDASPVPLGIDAIVNLTGFSNEQIIQSLSAHTTGKGKPLYQRIGKDPQLFFARKPLIQKQLSVLENILLTFHANNPSKTGISKGALEKQLPYHLDHQCFEALLDEALKQGKLAISKGEISHPQAGIQARTLEEQAAQTLESLLLSYGTTPPPIAELFAEAGLDTAQGAKALARLENQGKAQRISKTLCFSKATLDDFWNSAKTYLQEHRSASAAQLKEAMGTSRKYAIPLLEYFDQKNLTIRQEDLRVLSKSFEK
;
A
#
# COMPACT_ATOMS: atom_id res chain seq x y z
N MET A 1 1.99 12.86 -41.43
CA MET A 1 2.37 12.92 -42.85
C MET A 1 2.10 11.59 -43.53
N VAL A 2 1.61 11.59 -44.76
CA VAL A 2 1.42 10.44 -45.65
C VAL A 2 2.40 10.53 -46.81
N ALA A 3 3.17 9.48 -47.08
CA ALA A 3 4.01 9.38 -48.27
C ALA A 3 3.32 8.42 -49.28
N LEU A 4 2.78 8.95 -50.37
CA LEU A 4 2.14 8.18 -51.44
C LEU A 4 3.22 7.73 -52.40
N THR A 5 3.66 6.47 -52.26
CA THR A 5 4.81 5.94 -52.99
C THR A 5 4.43 5.40 -54.37
N LYS A 6 5.44 5.22 -55.24
CA LYS A 6 5.30 4.68 -56.60
C LYS A 6 4.37 5.50 -57.49
N CYS A 7 4.39 6.84 -57.35
CA CYS A 7 3.55 7.73 -58.14
C CYS A 7 3.90 7.72 -59.65
N ASP A 8 5.07 7.18 -60.04
CA ASP A 8 5.49 6.93 -61.41
C ASP A 8 4.68 5.82 -62.13
N LEU A 9 3.90 5.02 -61.41
CA LEU A 9 3.10 3.92 -62.00
C LEU A 9 1.68 4.31 -62.41
N VAL A 10 1.26 5.52 -62.11
CA VAL A 10 -0.09 6.04 -62.39
C VAL A 10 -0.05 7.43 -62.99
N ASP A 11 -1.11 7.83 -63.67
CA ASP A 11 -1.26 9.20 -64.19
C ASP A 11 -1.68 10.18 -63.08
N SER A 12 -1.68 11.46 -63.43
CA SER A 12 -1.99 12.53 -62.50
C SER A 12 -3.44 12.52 -62.02
N GLU A 13 -4.39 12.08 -62.88
CA GLU A 13 -5.81 12.03 -62.55
C GLU A 13 -6.08 10.94 -61.48
N TRP A 14 -5.50 9.77 -61.66
CA TRP A 14 -5.56 8.68 -60.69
C TRP A 14 -4.87 9.05 -59.38
N LEU A 15 -3.76 9.76 -59.43
CA LEU A 15 -3.03 10.21 -58.24
C LEU A 15 -3.87 11.16 -57.38
N GLU A 16 -4.58 12.11 -57.99
CA GLU A 16 -5.47 13.03 -57.27
C GLU A 16 -6.67 12.29 -56.67
N LEU A 17 -7.28 11.33 -57.38
CA LEU A 17 -8.37 10.50 -56.83
C LEU A 17 -7.93 9.75 -55.55
N VAL A 18 -6.73 9.15 -55.56
CA VAL A 18 -6.19 8.44 -54.37
C VAL A 18 -5.90 9.40 -53.21
N LYS A 19 -5.44 10.63 -53.49
CA LYS A 19 -5.28 11.65 -52.45
C LYS A 19 -6.59 12.07 -51.82
N GLU A 20 -7.65 12.25 -52.61
CA GLU A 20 -9.01 12.54 -52.12
C GLU A 20 -9.54 11.39 -51.25
N GLU A 21 -9.36 10.15 -51.68
CA GLU A 21 -9.78 8.96 -50.90
C GLU A 21 -9.04 8.88 -49.57
N ILE A 22 -7.71 9.08 -49.55
CA ILE A 22 -6.91 9.14 -48.32
C ILE A 22 -7.38 10.26 -47.39
N THR A 23 -7.63 11.45 -47.93
CA THR A 23 -8.12 12.60 -47.18
C THR A 23 -9.48 12.31 -46.56
N ALA A 24 -10.40 11.69 -47.30
CA ALA A 24 -11.70 11.30 -46.78
C ALA A 24 -11.60 10.24 -45.68
N GLU A 25 -10.71 9.25 -45.80
CA GLU A 25 -10.47 8.23 -44.80
C GLU A 25 -9.87 8.82 -43.52
N LEU A 26 -8.94 9.78 -43.62
CA LEU A 26 -8.29 10.44 -42.50
C LEU A 26 -9.14 11.53 -41.83
N ALA A 27 -10.21 12.00 -42.43
CA ALA A 27 -11.02 13.16 -42.01
C ALA A 27 -11.56 13.03 -40.57
N SER A 28 -11.84 11.80 -40.09
CA SER A 28 -12.33 11.51 -38.74
C SER A 28 -11.25 11.10 -37.73
N SER A 29 -9.98 11.19 -38.14
CA SER A 29 -8.83 10.80 -37.30
C SER A 29 -8.03 12.01 -36.83
N SER A 30 -7.07 11.80 -35.95
CA SER A 30 -6.08 12.82 -35.54
C SER A 30 -5.11 13.20 -36.67
N PHE A 31 -5.23 12.55 -37.82
CA PHE A 31 -4.40 12.80 -39.02
C PHE A 31 -5.15 13.55 -40.12
N ASN A 32 -6.29 14.16 -39.83
CA ASN A 32 -7.13 14.87 -40.79
C ASN A 32 -6.41 15.98 -41.55
N GLU A 33 -5.39 16.60 -40.94
CA GLU A 33 -4.56 17.65 -41.55
C GLU A 33 -3.16 17.15 -41.98
N ALA A 34 -2.97 15.82 -42.01
CA ALA A 34 -1.66 15.26 -42.36
C ALA A 34 -1.30 15.57 -43.80
N PRO A 35 -0.14 16.21 -44.09
CA PRO A 35 0.29 16.47 -45.47
C PRO A 35 0.49 15.16 -46.22
N ILE A 36 0.02 15.11 -47.49
CA ILE A 36 0.16 13.96 -48.39
C ILE A 36 1.17 14.34 -49.47
N VAL A 37 2.30 13.63 -49.51
CA VAL A 37 3.38 13.86 -50.49
C VAL A 37 3.47 12.68 -51.44
N ALA A 38 3.32 12.92 -52.73
CA ALA A 38 3.49 11.90 -53.76
C ALA A 38 4.97 11.75 -54.12
N VAL A 39 5.49 10.52 -54.07
CA VAL A 39 6.92 10.25 -54.29
C VAL A 39 7.16 9.04 -55.17
N SER A 40 8.19 9.12 -56.01
CA SER A 40 8.81 7.97 -56.65
C SER A 40 10.29 7.89 -56.28
N ALA A 41 10.67 6.89 -55.54
CA ALA A 41 12.08 6.65 -55.20
C ALA A 41 12.91 6.26 -56.43
N ARG A 42 12.26 5.66 -57.45
CA ARG A 42 12.90 5.24 -58.70
C ARG A 42 13.26 6.42 -59.59
N GLU A 43 12.32 7.33 -59.78
CA GLU A 43 12.49 8.50 -60.66
C GLU A 43 13.00 9.73 -59.91
N GLY A 44 13.11 9.68 -58.58
CA GLY A 44 13.53 10.80 -57.73
C GLY A 44 12.46 11.87 -57.52
N GLN A 45 11.24 11.65 -58.02
CA GLN A 45 10.15 12.62 -57.94
C GLN A 45 9.66 12.79 -56.51
N GLY A 46 9.40 14.03 -56.07
CA GLY A 46 8.82 14.38 -54.77
C GLY A 46 9.73 14.16 -53.56
N LEU A 47 10.99 13.69 -53.74
CA LEU A 47 11.89 13.38 -52.61
C LEU A 47 12.32 14.62 -51.82
N ASP A 48 12.49 15.77 -52.50
CA ASP A 48 12.88 16.99 -51.80
C ASP A 48 11.71 17.60 -51.01
N GLU A 49 10.48 17.54 -51.54
CA GLU A 49 9.27 17.90 -50.83
C GLU A 49 9.07 16.98 -49.61
N LEU A 50 9.30 15.67 -49.77
CA LEU A 50 9.24 14.70 -48.66
C LEU A 50 10.22 15.07 -47.54
N LYS A 51 11.48 15.42 -47.88
CA LYS A 51 12.49 15.84 -46.90
C LYS A 51 12.08 17.11 -46.16
N GLU A 52 11.53 18.09 -46.88
CA GLU A 52 11.07 19.34 -46.28
C GLU A 52 9.93 19.11 -45.29
N VAL A 53 8.91 18.32 -45.69
CA VAL A 53 7.77 17.98 -44.83
C VAL A 53 8.21 17.16 -43.62
N LEU A 54 9.13 16.20 -43.79
CA LEU A 54 9.75 15.46 -42.71
C LEU A 54 10.43 16.37 -41.70
N SER A 55 11.27 17.29 -42.19
CA SER A 55 12.01 18.24 -41.33
C SER A 55 11.06 19.13 -40.54
N LYS A 56 9.98 19.62 -41.13
CA LYS A 56 8.93 20.38 -40.45
C LYS A 56 8.21 19.54 -39.41
N SER A 57 7.84 18.30 -39.74
CA SER A 57 7.15 17.38 -38.83
C SER A 57 8.01 17.02 -37.61
N VAL A 58 9.32 16.80 -37.81
CA VAL A 58 10.25 16.53 -36.71
C VAL A 58 10.41 17.75 -35.80
N ALA A 59 10.52 18.96 -36.39
CA ALA A 59 10.66 20.19 -35.59
C ALA A 59 9.43 20.51 -34.71
N THR A 60 8.24 20.06 -35.10
CA THR A 60 6.98 20.26 -34.38
C THR A 60 6.59 19.09 -33.49
N SER A 61 7.32 17.96 -33.56
CA SER A 61 7.04 16.79 -32.72
C SER A 61 7.33 17.08 -31.26
N PRO A 62 6.50 16.59 -30.33
CA PRO A 62 6.75 16.76 -28.90
C PRO A 62 8.07 16.09 -28.52
N THR A 63 8.85 16.77 -27.68
CA THR A 63 10.10 16.21 -27.16
C THR A 63 9.79 15.06 -26.20
N PRO A 64 10.45 13.90 -26.36
CA PRO A 64 10.29 12.80 -25.42
C PRO A 64 10.72 13.18 -24.00
N ASP A 65 10.12 12.57 -22.99
CA ASP A 65 10.51 12.78 -21.59
C ASP A 65 11.84 12.05 -21.30
N LEU A 66 12.91 12.82 -21.21
CA LEU A 66 14.27 12.33 -20.95
C LEU A 66 14.55 12.15 -19.45
N THR A 67 13.76 12.76 -18.58
CA THR A 67 14.00 12.84 -17.13
C THR A 67 13.15 11.89 -16.31
N GLY A 68 12.09 11.39 -16.90
CA GLY A 68 11.19 10.43 -16.25
C GLY A 68 11.81 9.03 -16.03
N PRO A 69 11.10 8.16 -15.36
CA PRO A 69 11.55 6.77 -15.16
C PRO A 69 11.68 6.05 -16.51
N VAL A 70 12.66 5.16 -16.59
CA VAL A 70 12.91 4.37 -17.80
C VAL A 70 11.71 3.47 -18.12
N ARG A 71 11.28 3.47 -19.39
CA ARG A 71 10.29 2.55 -19.94
C ARG A 71 10.72 2.11 -21.35
N MET A 72 11.00 0.82 -21.51
CA MET A 72 11.43 0.25 -22.78
C MET A 72 10.72 -1.10 -23.04
N PRO A 73 9.75 -1.17 -23.98
CA PRO A 73 9.22 -2.44 -24.45
C PRO A 73 10.29 -3.19 -25.25
N VAL A 74 10.49 -4.47 -24.92
CA VAL A 74 11.42 -5.36 -25.60
C VAL A 74 10.80 -5.86 -26.89
N ASP A 75 11.43 -5.60 -28.04
CA ASP A 75 10.96 -6.08 -29.36
C ASP A 75 11.68 -7.36 -29.81
N ARG A 76 12.96 -7.54 -29.45
CA ARG A 76 13.74 -8.74 -29.76
C ARG A 76 14.64 -9.13 -28.60
N VAL A 77 14.89 -10.43 -28.51
CA VAL A 77 15.80 -11.02 -27.53
C VAL A 77 16.69 -12.02 -28.27
N PHE A 78 18.00 -11.90 -28.10
CA PHE A 78 18.95 -12.80 -28.73
C PHE A 78 20.23 -12.93 -27.89
N THR A 79 21.02 -13.96 -28.19
CA THR A 79 22.32 -14.18 -27.54
C THR A 79 23.43 -13.81 -28.51
N ILE A 80 24.38 -12.97 -28.06
CA ILE A 80 25.61 -12.70 -28.77
C ILE A 80 26.73 -13.52 -28.12
N LYS A 81 27.46 -14.29 -28.95
CA LYS A 81 28.60 -15.11 -28.48
C LYS A 81 29.66 -14.20 -27.83
N GLY A 82 29.93 -14.43 -26.55
CA GLY A 82 30.88 -13.63 -25.75
C GLY A 82 30.27 -12.43 -25.01
N ALA A 83 29.13 -11.90 -25.46
CA ALA A 83 28.45 -10.77 -24.81
C ALA A 83 27.28 -11.20 -23.90
N GLY A 84 26.62 -12.33 -24.19
CA GLY A 84 25.48 -12.81 -23.40
C GLY A 84 24.13 -12.42 -23.99
N THR A 85 23.16 -12.12 -23.13
CA THR A 85 21.79 -11.78 -23.54
C THR A 85 21.69 -10.31 -23.94
N VAL A 86 21.21 -10.07 -25.15
CA VAL A 86 20.93 -8.74 -25.67
C VAL A 86 19.46 -8.61 -26.00
N VAL A 87 18.88 -7.50 -25.59
CA VAL A 87 17.51 -7.11 -25.94
C VAL A 87 17.52 -5.84 -26.77
N THR A 88 16.58 -5.69 -27.68
CA THR A 88 16.34 -4.43 -28.40
C THR A 88 14.95 -3.92 -28.11
N GLY A 89 14.80 -2.60 -28.18
CA GLY A 89 13.54 -1.90 -28.00
C GLY A 89 13.70 -0.41 -28.26
N THR A 90 12.62 0.32 -28.29
CA THR A 90 12.64 1.78 -28.31
C THR A 90 12.40 2.28 -26.89
N LEU A 91 13.29 3.14 -26.40
CA LEU A 91 13.06 3.81 -25.12
C LEU A 91 11.86 4.77 -25.26
N TRP A 92 10.81 4.52 -24.51
CA TRP A 92 9.63 5.39 -24.49
C TRP A 92 9.82 6.57 -23.56
N GLN A 93 10.54 6.38 -22.46
CA GLN A 93 10.76 7.39 -21.44
C GLN A 93 12.10 7.15 -20.74
N GLY A 94 12.70 8.23 -20.23
CA GLY A 94 13.92 8.21 -19.42
C GLY A 94 15.19 8.09 -20.22
N THR A 95 16.29 7.90 -19.51
CA THR A 95 17.65 7.72 -20.03
C THR A 95 18.31 6.56 -19.31
N VAL A 96 19.02 5.71 -20.06
CA VAL A 96 19.75 4.54 -19.54
C VAL A 96 21.24 4.71 -19.68
N ARG A 97 22.00 4.17 -18.72
CA ARG A 97 23.48 4.12 -18.69
C ARG A 97 23.96 2.71 -18.39
N PRO A 98 25.21 2.36 -18.75
CA PRO A 98 25.83 1.16 -18.24
C PRO A 98 25.80 1.12 -16.70
N ASP A 99 25.67 -0.06 -16.15
CA ASP A 99 25.50 -0.36 -14.72
C ASP A 99 24.15 0.01 -14.10
N ASP A 100 23.24 0.66 -14.82
CA ASP A 100 21.89 0.87 -14.31
C ASP A 100 21.19 -0.46 -14.03
N GLU A 101 20.45 -0.49 -12.91
CA GLU A 101 19.56 -1.59 -12.55
C GLU A 101 18.14 -1.26 -13.01
N LEU A 102 17.58 -2.15 -13.81
CA LEU A 102 16.21 -2.10 -14.30
C LEU A 102 15.41 -3.29 -13.77
N GLU A 103 14.11 -3.22 -13.89
CA GLU A 103 13.19 -4.30 -13.56
C GLU A 103 12.49 -4.80 -14.83
N LEU A 104 12.47 -6.13 -15.04
CA LEU A 104 11.79 -6.76 -16.17
C LEU A 104 10.35 -7.12 -15.78
N LEU A 105 9.37 -6.43 -16.33
CA LEU A 105 7.94 -6.73 -16.14
C LEU A 105 7.39 -7.65 -17.26
N PRO A 106 6.39 -8.48 -16.95
CA PRO A 106 5.62 -8.60 -15.71
C PRO A 106 6.26 -9.47 -14.61
N LYS A 107 7.44 -10.00 -14.80
CA LYS A 107 8.06 -10.99 -13.90
C LYS A 107 8.68 -10.41 -12.64
N GLY A 108 8.97 -9.12 -12.59
CA GLY A 108 9.62 -8.46 -11.46
C GLY A 108 11.09 -8.89 -11.25
N ILE A 109 11.82 -9.20 -12.33
CA ILE A 109 13.22 -9.68 -12.26
C ILE A 109 14.16 -8.50 -12.46
N SER A 110 15.16 -8.35 -11.58
CA SER A 110 16.21 -7.35 -11.73
C SER A 110 17.11 -7.64 -12.94
N ALA A 111 17.38 -6.59 -13.73
CA ALA A 111 18.21 -6.62 -14.94
C ALA A 111 19.27 -5.51 -14.88
N ARG A 112 20.56 -5.86 -14.82
CA ARG A 112 21.64 -4.87 -14.87
C ARG A 112 22.14 -4.69 -16.30
N ILE A 113 22.28 -3.44 -16.72
CA ILE A 113 22.83 -3.08 -18.04
C ILE A 113 24.35 -3.23 -18.01
N ARG A 114 24.90 -4.01 -18.95
CA ARG A 114 26.34 -4.21 -19.11
C ARG A 114 26.94 -3.24 -20.13
N SER A 115 26.27 -3.09 -21.28
CA SER A 115 26.63 -2.12 -22.33
C SER A 115 25.41 -1.74 -23.16
N ILE A 116 25.51 -0.63 -23.87
CA ILE A 116 24.44 -0.01 -24.66
C ILE A 116 24.93 0.21 -26.07
N GLN A 117 24.11 -0.13 -27.07
CA GLN A 117 24.40 0.16 -28.47
C GLN A 117 23.23 0.88 -29.13
N VAL A 118 23.57 1.89 -29.93
CA VAL A 118 22.67 2.64 -30.81
C VAL A 118 23.26 2.67 -32.21
N HIS A 119 22.50 2.25 -33.22
CA HIS A 119 22.95 2.13 -34.60
C HIS A 119 24.28 1.37 -34.75
N ASP A 120 24.37 0.19 -34.07
CA ASP A 120 25.52 -0.71 -34.06
C ASP A 120 26.82 -0.10 -33.48
N LYS A 121 26.71 1.03 -32.74
CA LYS A 121 27.82 1.66 -32.03
C LYS A 121 27.57 1.64 -30.54
N GLU A 122 28.62 1.31 -29.79
CA GLU A 122 28.58 1.39 -28.33
C GLU A 122 28.54 2.85 -27.88
N VAL A 123 27.68 3.16 -26.91
CA VAL A 123 27.44 4.51 -26.40
C VAL A 123 27.42 4.50 -24.87
N GLU A 124 27.75 5.66 -24.27
CA GLU A 124 27.74 5.82 -22.80
C GLU A 124 26.31 5.98 -22.23
N HIS A 125 25.35 6.36 -23.02
CA HIS A 125 23.95 6.48 -22.65
C HIS A 125 23.03 6.42 -23.85
N SER A 126 21.76 6.10 -23.62
CA SER A 126 20.69 6.23 -24.60
C SER A 126 19.45 6.82 -23.94
N SER A 127 18.69 7.62 -24.70
CA SER A 127 17.53 8.37 -24.17
C SER A 127 16.24 8.05 -24.92
N ALA A 128 15.13 8.45 -24.33
CA ALA A 128 13.79 8.29 -24.90
C ALA A 128 13.72 8.77 -26.37
N GLY A 129 12.93 8.06 -27.18
CA GLY A 129 12.82 8.23 -28.61
C GLY A 129 13.86 7.44 -29.43
N THR A 130 14.84 6.81 -28.79
CA THR A 130 15.93 6.08 -29.45
C THR A 130 15.69 4.57 -29.43
N ARG A 131 15.86 3.92 -30.55
CA ARG A 131 15.93 2.47 -30.62
C ARG A 131 17.29 1.99 -30.13
N THR A 132 17.29 1.18 -29.09
CA THR A 132 18.45 0.83 -28.30
C THR A 132 18.60 -0.68 -28.15
N ALA A 133 19.84 -1.18 -28.21
CA ALA A 133 20.20 -2.52 -27.82
C ALA A 133 20.87 -2.48 -26.43
N LEU A 134 20.35 -3.26 -25.49
CA LEU A 134 20.88 -3.40 -24.14
C LEU A 134 21.44 -4.80 -23.94
N ASN A 135 22.71 -4.88 -23.57
CA ASN A 135 23.31 -6.10 -23.09
C ASN A 135 23.01 -6.23 -21.58
N LEU A 136 22.33 -7.29 -21.19
CA LEU A 136 21.87 -7.51 -19.82
C LEU A 136 22.73 -8.55 -19.12
N ALA A 137 23.19 -8.20 -17.93
CA ALA A 137 23.80 -9.16 -17.02
C ALA A 137 22.72 -9.98 -16.29
N ASN A 138 23.07 -11.18 -15.87
CA ASN A 138 22.27 -12.04 -14.98
C ASN A 138 20.91 -12.51 -15.51
N LEU A 139 20.61 -12.31 -16.80
CA LEU A 139 19.39 -12.79 -17.43
C LEU A 139 19.71 -13.67 -18.65
N SER A 140 18.97 -14.76 -18.77
CA SER A 140 19.00 -15.62 -19.95
C SER A 140 17.91 -15.26 -20.94
N THR A 141 18.11 -15.60 -22.22
CA THR A 141 17.06 -15.38 -23.26
C THR A 141 15.77 -16.16 -23.00
N LYS A 142 15.76 -17.16 -22.10
CA LYS A 142 14.56 -17.90 -21.71
C LYS A 142 13.69 -17.13 -20.71
N GLU A 143 14.28 -16.19 -20.00
CA GLU A 143 13.60 -15.38 -18.98
C GLU A 143 12.94 -14.13 -19.58
N ILE A 144 13.36 -13.70 -20.77
CA ILE A 144 12.87 -12.51 -21.44
C ILE A 144 12.04 -12.92 -22.66
N ARG A 145 10.95 -12.24 -22.92
CA ARG A 145 10.13 -12.42 -24.13
C ARG A 145 9.91 -11.09 -24.82
N PRO A 146 9.79 -11.06 -26.16
CA PRO A 146 9.24 -9.89 -26.85
C PRO A 146 7.90 -9.49 -26.21
N GLY A 147 7.75 -8.20 -25.92
CA GLY A 147 6.60 -7.64 -25.21
C GLY A 147 6.74 -7.54 -23.69
N ASP A 148 7.83 -8.03 -23.10
CA ASP A 148 8.21 -7.67 -21.75
C ASP A 148 8.71 -6.21 -21.74
N PHE A 149 8.70 -5.56 -20.58
CA PHE A 149 9.17 -4.18 -20.41
C PHE A 149 10.34 -4.12 -19.43
N LEU A 150 11.35 -3.35 -19.79
CA LEU A 150 12.37 -2.90 -18.86
C LEU A 150 11.99 -1.52 -18.32
N ILE A 151 11.97 -1.39 -17.01
CA ILE A 151 11.55 -0.18 -16.31
C ILE A 151 12.53 0.19 -15.21
N THR A 152 12.51 1.44 -14.76
CA THR A 152 13.10 1.81 -13.46
C THR A 152 12.38 1.04 -12.34
N PRO A 153 13.10 0.39 -11.41
CA PRO A 153 12.47 -0.46 -10.38
C PRO A 153 11.38 0.26 -9.60
N GLN A 154 10.27 -0.43 -9.35
CA GLN A 154 9.14 0.04 -8.55
C GLN A 154 8.38 1.27 -9.09
N THR A 155 8.61 1.68 -10.34
CA THR A 155 7.92 2.83 -10.95
C THR A 155 6.63 2.46 -11.67
N LEU A 156 6.46 1.19 -12.02
CA LEU A 156 5.28 0.69 -12.71
C LEU A 156 4.97 -0.73 -12.25
N ASN A 157 3.70 -1.07 -12.19
CA ASN A 157 3.23 -2.43 -11.93
C ASN A 157 2.50 -2.99 -13.15
N SER A 158 2.42 -4.33 -13.22
CA SER A 158 1.60 -4.99 -14.23
C SER A 158 0.18 -5.18 -13.73
N SER A 159 -0.80 -5.04 -14.62
CA SER A 159 -2.23 -5.18 -14.30
C SER A 159 -2.93 -6.13 -15.26
N ASP A 160 -3.88 -6.91 -14.74
CA ASP A 160 -4.78 -7.78 -15.50
C ASP A 160 -5.99 -7.03 -16.06
N ARG A 161 -6.05 -5.70 -15.85
CA ARG A 161 -7.14 -4.84 -16.33
C ARG A 161 -6.71 -3.39 -16.40
N PHE A 162 -7.41 -2.63 -17.24
CA PHE A 162 -7.25 -1.17 -17.29
C PHE A 162 -8.55 -0.50 -17.74
N ASP A 163 -8.74 0.74 -17.34
CA ASP A 163 -9.80 1.60 -17.85
C ASP A 163 -9.27 2.40 -19.03
N ALA A 164 -10.07 2.56 -20.05
CA ALA A 164 -9.67 3.19 -21.28
C ALA A 164 -10.79 4.02 -21.90
N ARG A 165 -10.40 5.02 -22.69
CA ARG A 165 -11.22 5.55 -23.77
C ARG A 165 -11.00 4.66 -24.98
N PHE A 166 -12.04 3.94 -25.39
CA PHE A 166 -12.01 3.02 -26.52
C PHE A 166 -12.86 3.56 -27.68
N THR A 167 -12.28 3.61 -28.89
CA THR A 167 -12.95 3.99 -30.13
C THR A 167 -13.12 2.74 -31.00
N TYR A 168 -14.37 2.46 -31.40
CA TYR A 168 -14.68 1.36 -32.30
C TYR A 168 -14.63 1.83 -33.75
N LEU A 169 -13.61 1.41 -34.50
CA LEU A 169 -13.33 1.79 -35.89
C LEU A 169 -13.40 0.58 -36.81
N PRO A 170 -14.61 0.19 -37.28
CA PRO A 170 -14.72 -0.89 -38.23
C PRO A 170 -14.23 -0.46 -39.63
N LEU A 171 -13.43 -1.32 -40.23
CA LEU A 171 -12.90 -1.11 -41.58
C LEU A 171 -13.90 -1.39 -42.70
N LEU A 172 -15.07 -1.90 -42.42
CA LEU A 172 -16.09 -2.28 -43.41
C LEU A 172 -17.46 -1.67 -43.06
N SER A 173 -18.15 -1.18 -44.08
CA SER A 173 -19.42 -0.44 -44.00
C SER A 173 -20.62 -1.24 -43.45
N ALA A 174 -20.52 -2.56 -43.33
CA ALA A 174 -21.59 -3.43 -42.84
C ALA A 174 -21.31 -4.07 -41.47
N GLN A 175 -20.57 -3.38 -40.60
CA GLN A 175 -20.17 -3.96 -39.34
C GLN A 175 -21.23 -3.79 -38.26
N LYS A 176 -21.50 -4.89 -37.53
CA LYS A 176 -22.46 -4.93 -36.40
C LYS A 176 -21.89 -4.19 -35.18
N PRO A 177 -22.75 -3.68 -34.31
CA PRO A 177 -22.34 -3.13 -33.03
C PRO A 177 -21.41 -4.06 -32.25
N LEU A 178 -20.42 -3.53 -31.57
CA LEU A 178 -19.57 -4.28 -30.64
C LEU A 178 -20.35 -4.51 -29.35
N ILE A 179 -20.51 -5.77 -28.96
CA ILE A 179 -21.23 -6.13 -27.73
C ILE A 179 -20.26 -6.10 -26.53
N SER A 180 -20.71 -5.55 -25.40
CA SER A 180 -19.98 -5.57 -24.14
C SER A 180 -19.68 -7.02 -23.71
N GLY A 181 -18.43 -7.31 -23.33
CA GLY A 181 -17.97 -8.66 -23.00
C GLY A 181 -17.33 -9.42 -24.16
N THR A 182 -17.28 -8.82 -25.37
CA THR A 182 -16.63 -9.43 -26.54
C THR A 182 -15.17 -9.76 -26.25
N SER A 183 -14.79 -11.01 -26.60
CA SER A 183 -13.40 -11.47 -26.51
C SER A 183 -12.58 -10.96 -27.70
N VAL A 184 -11.41 -10.39 -27.41
CA VAL A 184 -10.56 -9.70 -28.36
C VAL A 184 -9.08 -9.97 -28.09
N ARG A 185 -8.22 -9.60 -29.03
CA ARG A 185 -6.78 -9.43 -28.83
C ARG A 185 -6.47 -7.96 -28.59
N ILE A 186 -5.65 -7.70 -27.60
CA ILE A 186 -5.16 -6.38 -27.22
C ILE A 186 -3.68 -6.34 -27.52
N ALA A 187 -3.26 -5.39 -28.36
CA ALA A 187 -1.87 -5.11 -28.64
C ALA A 187 -1.44 -3.82 -27.89
N HIS A 188 -0.40 -3.92 -27.09
CA HIS A 188 0.23 -2.80 -26.39
C HIS A 188 1.76 -2.92 -26.49
N GLY A 189 2.42 -1.88 -26.95
CA GLY A 189 3.84 -1.93 -27.26
C GLY A 189 4.13 -3.05 -28.26
N THR A 190 4.93 -4.01 -27.85
CA THR A 190 5.34 -5.16 -28.67
C THR A 190 4.67 -6.47 -28.27
N ARG A 191 3.66 -6.40 -27.37
CA ARG A 191 2.94 -7.58 -26.86
C ARG A 191 1.48 -7.60 -27.32
N GLU A 192 1.02 -8.80 -27.67
CA GLU A 192 -0.40 -9.11 -27.80
C GLU A 192 -0.84 -10.06 -26.69
N THR A 193 -2.00 -9.78 -26.09
CA THR A 193 -2.67 -10.67 -25.15
C THR A 193 -4.15 -10.78 -25.46
N MET A 194 -4.79 -11.83 -25.02
CA MET A 194 -6.24 -11.95 -25.09
C MET A 194 -6.90 -11.21 -23.94
N GLY A 195 -8.11 -10.71 -24.19
CA GLY A 195 -8.88 -10.02 -23.17
C GLY A 195 -10.35 -9.87 -23.56
N ARG A 196 -11.09 -9.12 -22.75
CA ARG A 196 -12.49 -8.77 -22.98
C ARG A 196 -12.69 -7.28 -22.82
N ILE A 197 -13.50 -6.69 -23.70
CA ILE A 197 -13.95 -5.30 -23.59
C ILE A 197 -15.27 -5.27 -22.84
N LEU A 198 -15.32 -4.55 -21.74
CA LEU A 198 -16.52 -4.32 -20.95
C LEU A 198 -16.85 -2.83 -21.01
N LEU A 199 -17.90 -2.49 -21.73
CA LEU A 199 -18.40 -1.11 -21.79
C LEU A 199 -18.91 -0.69 -20.41
N MET A 200 -18.66 0.55 -20.03
CA MET A 200 -19.07 1.11 -18.73
C MET A 200 -20.48 1.72 -18.80
N ASP A 201 -21.02 2.10 -17.65
CA ASP A 201 -22.34 2.73 -17.48
C ASP A 201 -23.50 1.93 -18.06
N ASN A 202 -23.48 0.60 -17.86
CA ASN A 202 -24.53 -0.32 -18.35
C ASN A 202 -24.71 -0.31 -19.88
N GLN A 203 -23.75 0.23 -20.62
CA GLN A 203 -23.78 0.20 -22.08
C GLN A 203 -23.57 -1.24 -22.55
N THR A 204 -24.54 -1.76 -23.31
CA THR A 204 -24.52 -3.16 -23.79
C THR A 204 -23.85 -3.31 -25.15
N SER A 205 -23.82 -2.24 -25.95
CA SER A 205 -23.22 -2.24 -27.30
C SER A 205 -22.64 -0.88 -27.64
N LEU A 206 -21.70 -0.86 -28.58
CA LEU A 206 -21.07 0.34 -29.14
C LEU A 206 -21.20 0.29 -30.66
N GLU A 207 -21.80 1.33 -31.21
CA GLU A 207 -21.96 1.46 -32.67
C GLU A 207 -20.62 1.80 -33.37
N PRO A 208 -20.49 1.46 -34.64
CA PRO A 208 -19.33 1.86 -35.44
C PRO A 208 -19.03 3.35 -35.36
N ARG A 209 -17.76 3.70 -35.22
CA ARG A 209 -17.23 5.08 -35.08
C ARG A 209 -17.60 5.79 -33.79
N GLN A 210 -18.21 5.10 -32.84
CA GLN A 210 -18.43 5.64 -31.49
C GLN A 210 -17.25 5.39 -30.56
N THR A 211 -17.15 6.24 -29.55
CA THR A 211 -16.18 6.16 -28.47
C THR A 211 -16.92 5.99 -27.15
N ALA A 212 -16.38 5.15 -26.27
CA ALA A 212 -16.93 4.91 -24.95
C ALA A 212 -15.81 4.66 -23.92
N PHE A 213 -16.10 4.89 -22.65
CA PHE A 213 -15.28 4.35 -21.58
C PHE A 213 -15.51 2.84 -21.44
N ALA A 214 -14.41 2.11 -21.33
CA ALA A 214 -14.43 0.66 -21.22
C ALA A 214 -13.40 0.17 -20.22
N GLN A 215 -13.71 -0.90 -19.49
CA GLN A 215 -12.72 -1.67 -18.76
C GLN A 215 -12.28 -2.84 -19.62
N ILE A 216 -11.00 -2.87 -19.94
CA ILE A 216 -10.38 -3.98 -20.65
C ILE A 216 -9.84 -4.95 -19.60
N ARG A 217 -10.27 -6.21 -19.65
CA ARG A 217 -9.76 -7.29 -18.77
C ARG A 217 -8.92 -8.23 -19.60
N LEU A 218 -7.72 -8.46 -19.12
CA LEU A 218 -6.67 -9.20 -19.82
C LEU A 218 -6.52 -10.62 -19.24
N ASN A 219 -6.13 -11.55 -20.08
CA ASN A 219 -5.78 -12.92 -19.63
C ASN A 219 -4.35 -12.96 -19.03
N GLU A 220 -3.46 -12.10 -19.52
CA GLU A 220 -2.10 -11.94 -19.00
C GLU A 220 -1.87 -10.48 -18.63
N PRO A 221 -1.24 -10.19 -17.50
CA PRO A 221 -1.01 -8.82 -17.06
C PRO A 221 -0.06 -8.06 -18.00
N LEU A 222 -0.34 -6.77 -18.19
CA LEU A 222 0.50 -5.84 -18.95
C LEU A 222 0.96 -4.68 -18.07
N PRO A 223 2.17 -4.16 -18.28
CA PRO A 223 2.67 -2.94 -17.63
C PRO A 223 2.13 -1.70 -18.36
N LEU A 224 1.03 -1.16 -17.85
CA LEU A 224 0.25 -0.09 -18.47
C LEU A 224 0.32 1.19 -17.66
N SER A 225 0.51 2.32 -18.33
CA SER A 225 0.48 3.65 -17.74
C SER A 225 -0.59 4.52 -18.39
N HIS A 226 -1.00 5.58 -17.69
CA HIS A 226 -1.85 6.61 -18.27
C HIS A 226 -1.24 7.17 -19.54
N GLY A 227 -2.08 7.37 -20.58
CA GLY A 227 -1.66 7.88 -21.88
C GLY A 227 -1.13 6.82 -22.86
N ASP A 228 -0.92 5.56 -22.42
CA ASP A 228 -0.50 4.49 -23.33
C ASP A 228 -1.57 4.20 -24.37
N HIS A 229 -1.15 3.97 -25.61
CA HIS A 229 -2.03 3.56 -26.69
C HIS A 229 -2.12 2.04 -26.80
N PHE A 230 -3.30 1.55 -27.16
CA PHE A 230 -3.51 0.14 -27.44
C PHE A 230 -4.39 -0.06 -28.68
N ILE A 231 -4.23 -1.22 -29.33
CA ILE A 231 -5.01 -1.64 -30.50
C ILE A 231 -5.82 -2.87 -30.15
N VAL A 232 -7.04 -2.93 -30.68
CA VAL A 232 -7.97 -4.04 -30.49
C VAL A 232 -8.20 -4.75 -31.82
N ARG A 233 -8.09 -6.10 -31.77
CA ARG A 233 -8.32 -6.99 -32.90
C ARG A 233 -9.35 -8.06 -32.55
N LEU A 234 -10.20 -8.42 -33.50
CA LEU A 234 -11.04 -9.61 -33.37
C LEU A 234 -10.20 -10.89 -33.41
N LEU A 235 -10.71 -11.93 -32.76
CA LEU A 235 -10.08 -13.26 -32.79
C LEU A 235 -10.24 -13.94 -34.15
N SER A 236 -11.45 -13.84 -34.75
CA SER A 236 -11.77 -14.45 -36.04
C SER A 236 -12.88 -13.66 -36.74
N PRO A 237 -12.69 -13.19 -37.96
CA PRO A 237 -11.40 -13.05 -38.65
C PRO A 237 -10.47 -12.08 -37.92
N ALA A 238 -9.15 -12.36 -37.94
CA ALA A 238 -8.16 -11.51 -37.28
C ALA A 238 -8.05 -10.16 -38.01
N ARG A 239 -8.73 -9.14 -37.49
CA ARG A 239 -8.71 -7.76 -38.05
C ARG A 239 -8.76 -6.73 -36.92
N VAL A 240 -8.17 -5.59 -37.17
CA VAL A 240 -8.28 -4.43 -36.27
C VAL A 240 -9.73 -3.93 -36.29
N ILE A 241 -10.26 -3.63 -35.12
CA ILE A 241 -11.61 -3.09 -34.93
C ILE A 241 -11.62 -1.79 -34.14
N GLY A 242 -10.48 -1.30 -33.74
CA GLY A 242 -10.36 -0.07 -32.98
C GLY A 242 -9.13 -0.05 -32.10
N GLY A 243 -9.14 0.89 -31.19
CA GLY A 243 -8.08 1.11 -30.22
C GLY A 243 -8.45 2.25 -29.29
N GLY A 244 -7.50 2.70 -28.51
CA GLY A 244 -7.76 3.77 -27.59
C GLY A 244 -6.56 4.16 -26.76
N VAL A 245 -6.86 4.88 -25.67
CA VAL A 245 -5.89 5.38 -24.72
C VAL A 245 -6.19 4.80 -23.34
N VAL A 246 -5.16 4.35 -22.66
CA VAL A 246 -5.24 3.89 -21.26
C VAL A 246 -5.45 5.13 -20.37
N LEU A 247 -6.54 5.14 -19.63
CA LEU A 247 -6.84 6.21 -18.66
C LEU A 247 -6.33 5.84 -17.26
N ASN A 248 -6.62 4.61 -16.82
CA ASN A 248 -6.14 4.10 -15.54
C ASN A 248 -5.60 2.67 -15.73
N GLY A 249 -4.30 2.47 -15.47
CA GLY A 249 -3.64 1.18 -15.59
C GLY A 249 -3.97 0.19 -14.46
N HIS A 250 -4.48 0.65 -13.31
CA HIS A 250 -4.76 -0.18 -12.12
C HIS A 250 -6.14 0.07 -11.50
N PRO A 251 -7.23 -0.07 -12.29
CA PRO A 251 -8.56 0.19 -11.76
C PRO A 251 -9.05 -0.98 -10.89
N ARG A 252 -9.97 -0.69 -9.99
CA ARG A 252 -10.75 -1.75 -9.36
C ARG A 252 -11.67 -2.44 -10.38
N ARG A 253 -12.03 -3.68 -10.13
CA ARG A 253 -12.94 -4.44 -11.01
C ARG A 253 -14.35 -3.90 -10.87
N ARG A 254 -14.90 -3.34 -11.95
CA ARG A 254 -16.27 -2.81 -12.01
C ARG A 254 -16.80 -2.75 -13.44
N THR A 255 -18.10 -2.55 -13.56
CA THR A 255 -18.79 -2.30 -14.84
C THR A 255 -19.68 -1.05 -14.77
N THR A 256 -19.94 -0.55 -13.56
CA THR A 256 -20.69 0.69 -13.30
C THR A 256 -19.76 1.71 -12.66
N LEU A 257 -19.88 2.95 -13.06
CA LEU A 257 -19.12 4.08 -12.51
C LEU A 257 -19.99 4.86 -11.52
N SER A 258 -19.38 5.36 -10.44
CA SER A 258 -19.97 6.47 -9.69
C SER A 258 -19.73 7.80 -10.44
N ASP A 259 -20.44 8.86 -10.04
CA ASP A 259 -20.25 10.18 -10.65
C ASP A 259 -18.80 10.68 -10.48
N GLU A 260 -18.18 10.40 -9.32
CA GLU A 260 -16.80 10.77 -9.06
C GLU A 260 -15.81 9.96 -9.95
N GLU A 261 -16.06 8.68 -10.17
CA GLU A 261 -15.24 7.86 -11.06
C GLU A 261 -15.36 8.28 -12.51
N LYS A 262 -16.57 8.69 -12.92
CA LYS A 262 -16.79 9.25 -14.26
C LYS A 262 -16.03 10.56 -14.43
N THR A 263 -16.14 11.47 -13.47
CA THR A 263 -15.38 12.73 -13.45
C THR A 263 -13.87 12.46 -13.54
N LEU A 264 -13.36 11.44 -12.82
CA LEU A 264 -11.95 11.06 -12.90
C LEU A 264 -11.56 10.58 -14.31
N LEU A 265 -12.36 9.70 -14.92
CA LEU A 265 -12.06 9.22 -16.28
C LEU A 265 -12.11 10.35 -17.31
N GLU A 266 -13.06 11.28 -17.17
CA GLU A 266 -13.15 12.47 -18.02
C GLU A 266 -11.94 13.43 -17.85
N ALA A 267 -11.49 13.62 -16.61
CA ALA A 267 -10.30 14.42 -16.31
C ALA A 267 -9.02 13.79 -16.90
N LEU A 268 -8.89 12.45 -16.74
CA LEU A 268 -7.80 11.69 -17.33
C LEU A 268 -7.81 11.74 -18.86
N ASP A 269 -8.99 11.70 -19.48
CA ASP A 269 -9.14 11.79 -20.92
C ASP A 269 -8.74 13.17 -21.48
N ARG A 270 -9.05 14.24 -20.74
CA ARG A 270 -8.63 15.60 -21.09
C ARG A 270 -7.19 15.92 -20.72
N ASN A 271 -6.53 15.03 -19.94
CA ASN A 271 -5.21 15.25 -19.35
C ASN A 271 -5.11 16.55 -18.53
N ASP A 272 -6.22 16.91 -17.84
CA ASP A 272 -6.27 18.06 -16.93
C ASP A 272 -5.70 17.67 -15.56
N ARG A 273 -4.42 17.97 -15.36
CA ARG A 273 -3.66 17.54 -14.17
C ARG A 273 -4.25 18.03 -12.86
N GLU A 274 -4.83 19.23 -12.80
CA GLU A 274 -5.45 19.76 -11.58
C GLU A 274 -6.76 19.04 -11.28
N GLU A 275 -7.57 18.81 -12.31
CA GLU A 275 -8.82 18.07 -12.17
C GLU A 275 -8.57 16.60 -11.85
N ILE A 276 -7.54 15.99 -12.45
CA ILE A 276 -7.10 14.61 -12.13
C ILE A 276 -6.77 14.50 -10.64
N ALA A 277 -5.98 15.42 -10.07
CA ALA A 277 -5.61 15.38 -8.65
C ALA A 277 -6.84 15.39 -7.74
N ARG A 278 -7.81 16.26 -8.03
CA ARG A 278 -9.07 16.37 -7.27
C ARG A 278 -9.96 15.14 -7.44
N ALA A 279 -10.24 14.77 -8.69
CA ALA A 279 -11.12 13.68 -9.02
C ALA A 279 -10.59 12.32 -8.51
N LEU A 280 -9.26 12.15 -8.47
CA LEU A 280 -8.62 10.97 -7.92
C LEU A 280 -8.90 10.82 -6.41
N ILE A 281 -8.80 11.93 -5.65
CA ILE A 281 -9.13 11.94 -4.22
C ILE A 281 -10.63 11.71 -4.01
N ASP A 282 -11.45 12.31 -4.84
CA ASP A 282 -12.92 12.24 -4.73
C ASP A 282 -13.45 10.83 -5.04
N ALA A 283 -12.86 10.15 -6.00
CA ALA A 283 -13.21 8.77 -6.36
C ALA A 283 -12.63 7.72 -5.40
N SER A 284 -11.72 8.10 -4.50
CA SER A 284 -11.09 7.16 -3.58
C SER A 284 -11.97 6.88 -2.36
N PRO A 285 -12.20 5.61 -2.00
CA PRO A 285 -12.92 5.24 -0.77
C PRO A 285 -12.06 5.38 0.50
N VAL A 286 -10.76 5.65 0.36
CA VAL A 286 -9.78 5.80 1.44
C VAL A 286 -8.89 7.01 1.19
N PRO A 287 -8.25 7.58 2.22
CA PRO A 287 -7.27 8.66 2.01
C PRO A 287 -6.13 8.21 1.09
N LEU A 288 -5.76 9.04 0.13
CA LEU A 288 -4.72 8.76 -0.85
C LEU A 288 -3.39 9.36 -0.45
N GLY A 289 -2.32 8.57 -0.57
CA GLY A 289 -0.94 9.04 -0.42
C GLY A 289 -0.56 10.02 -1.53
N ILE A 290 0.26 11.01 -1.18
CA ILE A 290 0.71 12.04 -2.12
C ILE A 290 1.43 11.44 -3.34
N ASP A 291 2.19 10.36 -3.16
CA ASP A 291 2.92 9.68 -4.23
C ASP A 291 1.99 9.15 -5.33
N ALA A 292 0.81 8.65 -4.98
CA ALA A 292 -0.17 8.20 -5.96
C ALA A 292 -0.70 9.35 -6.84
N ILE A 293 -0.82 10.54 -6.27
CA ILE A 293 -1.27 11.75 -6.98
C ILE A 293 -0.12 12.28 -7.86
N VAL A 294 1.11 12.34 -7.31
CA VAL A 294 2.33 12.71 -8.05
C VAL A 294 2.51 11.83 -9.28
N ASN A 295 2.45 10.51 -9.10
CA ASN A 295 2.68 9.54 -10.18
C ASN A 295 1.68 9.67 -11.33
N LEU A 296 0.45 10.08 -11.03
CA LEU A 296 -0.60 10.20 -12.05
C LEU A 296 -0.63 11.60 -12.69
N THR A 297 -0.32 12.65 -11.94
CA THR A 297 -0.39 14.04 -12.41
C THR A 297 0.93 14.58 -12.91
N GLY A 298 2.07 14.05 -12.45
CA GLY A 298 3.40 14.59 -12.65
C GLY A 298 3.64 15.94 -11.94
N PHE A 299 2.80 16.33 -10.99
CA PHE A 299 3.00 17.52 -10.16
C PHE A 299 4.02 17.25 -9.06
N SER A 300 4.71 18.31 -8.60
CA SER A 300 5.47 18.24 -7.35
C SER A 300 4.54 18.21 -6.12
N ASN A 301 5.08 17.79 -4.98
CA ASN A 301 4.34 17.79 -3.71
C ASN A 301 3.77 19.18 -3.39
N GLU A 302 4.56 20.23 -3.62
CA GLU A 302 4.16 21.63 -3.38
C GLU A 302 3.00 22.05 -4.27
N GLN A 303 3.05 21.68 -5.55
CA GLN A 303 1.98 21.99 -6.52
C GLN A 303 0.66 21.30 -6.15
N ILE A 304 0.71 20.03 -5.70
CA ILE A 304 -0.47 19.30 -5.22
C ILE A 304 -1.04 19.97 -3.97
N ILE A 305 -0.20 20.27 -2.98
CA ILE A 305 -0.64 20.93 -1.73
C ILE A 305 -1.27 22.28 -2.04
N GLN A 306 -0.68 23.08 -2.92
CA GLN A 306 -1.18 24.37 -3.32
C GLN A 306 -2.53 24.24 -4.05
N SER A 307 -2.63 23.37 -5.06
CA SER A 307 -3.86 23.13 -5.82
C SER A 307 -5.02 22.70 -4.92
N LEU A 308 -4.80 21.72 -4.03
CA LEU A 308 -5.82 21.22 -3.13
C LEU A 308 -6.23 22.24 -2.06
N SER A 309 -5.28 23.07 -1.60
CA SER A 309 -5.54 24.12 -0.60
C SER A 309 -6.39 25.29 -1.15
N ALA A 310 -6.27 25.55 -2.44
CA ALA A 310 -7.05 26.60 -3.12
C ALA A 310 -8.56 26.26 -3.19
N HIS A 311 -8.92 24.98 -3.08
CA HIS A 311 -10.30 24.54 -3.19
C HIS A 311 -11.01 24.56 -1.83
N THR A 312 -11.96 25.48 -1.73
CA THR A 312 -12.74 25.71 -0.50
C THR A 312 -14.23 25.53 -0.73
N THR A 313 -14.95 25.25 0.35
CA THR A 313 -16.42 25.27 0.38
C THR A 313 -16.92 26.71 0.17
N GLY A 314 -18.21 26.88 -0.20
CA GLY A 314 -18.82 28.21 -0.27
C GLY A 314 -18.74 29.04 1.03
N LYS A 315 -18.29 28.45 2.15
CA LYS A 315 -18.00 29.12 3.42
C LYS A 315 -16.48 29.32 3.67
N GLY A 316 -15.66 29.21 2.64
CA GLY A 316 -14.19 29.41 2.70
C GLY A 316 -13.41 28.36 3.48
N LYS A 317 -14.00 27.19 3.83
CA LYS A 317 -13.28 26.09 4.49
C LYS A 317 -12.68 25.15 3.45
N PRO A 318 -11.44 24.61 3.66
CA PRO A 318 -10.84 23.64 2.75
C PRO A 318 -11.75 22.43 2.54
N LEU A 319 -11.93 22.00 1.27
CA LEU A 319 -12.66 20.80 0.89
C LEU A 319 -11.88 19.54 1.23
N TYR A 320 -10.57 19.60 1.05
CA TYR A 320 -9.65 18.50 1.27
C TYR A 320 -8.92 18.66 2.59
N GLN A 321 -8.76 17.56 3.30
CA GLN A 321 -7.99 17.49 4.55
C GLN A 321 -6.72 16.67 4.32
N ARG A 322 -5.62 17.23 4.77
CA ARG A 322 -4.32 16.54 4.84
C ARG A 322 -4.18 15.86 6.19
N ILE A 323 -3.72 14.61 6.19
CA ILE A 323 -3.32 13.85 7.38
C ILE A 323 -1.92 13.27 7.18
N GLY A 324 -1.25 12.88 8.27
CA GLY A 324 0.13 12.40 8.23
C GLY A 324 1.16 13.53 8.36
N LYS A 325 2.44 13.19 8.15
CA LYS A 325 3.60 14.08 8.24
C LYS A 325 4.52 13.85 7.04
N ASP A 326 5.24 14.89 6.60
CA ASP A 326 6.23 14.74 5.54
C ASP A 326 7.26 13.64 5.87
N PRO A 327 7.60 12.77 4.89
CA PRO A 327 7.14 12.77 3.50
C PRO A 327 5.81 12.02 3.28
N GLN A 328 5.22 11.39 4.29
CA GLN A 328 4.06 10.51 4.23
C GLN A 328 2.76 11.30 4.44
N LEU A 329 2.35 12.00 3.40
CA LEU A 329 1.13 12.79 3.40
C LEU A 329 -0.01 12.04 2.70
N PHE A 330 -1.21 12.11 3.29
CA PHE A 330 -2.44 11.56 2.73
C PHE A 330 -3.50 12.65 2.64
N PHE A 331 -4.32 12.58 1.58
CA PHE A 331 -5.36 13.53 1.27
C PHE A 331 -6.71 12.83 1.10
N ALA A 332 -7.75 13.43 1.65
CA ALA A 332 -9.13 13.00 1.43
C ALA A 332 -10.09 14.18 1.60
N ARG A 333 -11.33 14.04 1.13
CA ARG A 333 -12.41 14.95 1.55
C ARG A 333 -12.63 14.85 3.05
N LYS A 334 -12.87 15.98 3.71
CA LYS A 334 -13.11 16.02 5.15
C LYS A 334 -14.21 15.05 5.64
N PRO A 335 -15.37 14.89 4.96
CA PRO A 335 -16.37 13.91 5.36
C PRO A 335 -15.85 12.46 5.35
N LEU A 336 -14.97 12.10 4.41
CA LEU A 336 -14.37 10.77 4.36
C LEU A 336 -13.46 10.53 5.57
N ILE A 337 -12.60 11.49 5.94
CA ILE A 337 -11.78 11.40 7.15
C ILE A 337 -12.68 11.19 8.38
N GLN A 338 -13.74 11.99 8.55
CA GLN A 338 -14.65 11.85 9.68
C GLN A 338 -15.34 10.49 9.72
N LYS A 339 -15.75 9.98 8.56
CA LYS A 339 -16.31 8.61 8.44
C LYS A 339 -15.30 7.55 8.89
N GLN A 340 -14.04 7.64 8.46
CA GLN A 340 -12.99 6.71 8.84
C GLN A 340 -12.71 6.76 10.36
N LEU A 341 -12.65 7.96 10.93
CA LEU A 341 -12.48 8.16 12.38
C LEU A 341 -13.66 7.59 13.18
N SER A 342 -14.88 7.73 12.68
CA SER A 342 -16.06 7.12 13.32
C SER A 342 -16.06 5.59 13.25
N VAL A 343 -15.52 5.00 12.19
CA VAL A 343 -15.32 3.54 12.11
C VAL A 343 -14.35 3.06 13.18
N LEU A 344 -13.20 3.74 13.35
CA LEU A 344 -12.23 3.42 14.41
C LEU A 344 -12.86 3.52 15.80
N GLU A 345 -13.61 4.60 16.06
CA GLU A 345 -14.31 4.84 17.32
C GLU A 345 -15.33 3.72 17.61
N ASN A 346 -16.14 3.32 16.63
CA ASN A 346 -17.13 2.25 16.78
C ASN A 346 -16.49 0.88 17.04
N ILE A 347 -15.37 0.57 16.40
CA ILE A 347 -14.62 -0.67 16.67
C ILE A 347 -14.15 -0.69 18.13
N LEU A 348 -13.61 0.43 18.63
CA LEU A 348 -13.17 0.54 20.02
C LEU A 348 -14.32 0.42 21.03
N LEU A 349 -15.45 1.06 20.75
CA LEU A 349 -16.65 0.95 21.61
C LEU A 349 -17.15 -0.50 21.66
N THR A 350 -17.24 -1.17 20.50
CA THR A 350 -17.64 -2.58 20.42
C THR A 350 -16.65 -3.49 21.15
N PHE A 351 -15.33 -3.22 20.99
CA PHE A 351 -14.30 -3.98 21.71
C PHE A 351 -14.45 -3.86 23.22
N HIS A 352 -14.65 -2.65 23.76
CA HIS A 352 -14.81 -2.44 25.19
C HIS A 352 -16.12 -3.01 25.73
N ALA A 353 -17.21 -2.95 24.96
CA ALA A 353 -18.46 -3.60 25.33
C ALA A 353 -18.32 -5.11 25.49
N ASN A 354 -17.56 -5.74 24.58
CA ASN A 354 -17.30 -7.19 24.63
C ASN A 354 -16.16 -7.59 25.59
N ASN A 355 -15.36 -6.64 26.06
CA ASN A 355 -14.20 -6.86 26.91
C ASN A 355 -14.11 -5.79 28.02
N PRO A 356 -15.04 -5.74 28.97
CA PRO A 356 -15.09 -4.65 29.98
C PRO A 356 -13.84 -4.53 30.85
N SER A 357 -13.13 -5.65 31.07
CA SER A 357 -11.90 -5.70 31.88
C SER A 357 -10.61 -5.40 31.12
N LYS A 358 -10.66 -5.16 29.79
CA LYS A 358 -9.46 -4.84 29.02
C LYS A 358 -9.29 -3.33 28.90
N THR A 359 -8.06 -2.86 29.07
CA THR A 359 -7.70 -1.44 29.01
C THR A 359 -7.63 -0.90 27.59
N GLY A 360 -7.43 -1.77 26.58
CA GLY A 360 -7.35 -1.39 25.19
C GLY A 360 -7.07 -2.58 24.26
N ILE A 361 -6.88 -2.28 22.99
CA ILE A 361 -6.54 -3.20 21.92
C ILE A 361 -5.19 -2.81 21.30
N SER A 362 -4.39 -3.77 20.86
CA SER A 362 -3.14 -3.48 20.15
C SER A 362 -3.39 -2.87 18.77
N LYS A 363 -2.46 -2.04 18.25
CA LYS A 363 -2.54 -1.41 16.92
C LYS A 363 -2.84 -2.44 15.82
N GLY A 364 -2.05 -3.52 15.74
CA GLY A 364 -2.22 -4.54 14.71
C GLY A 364 -3.55 -5.31 14.81
N ALA A 365 -4.11 -5.45 16.01
CA ALA A 365 -5.44 -6.06 16.17
C ALA A 365 -6.57 -5.10 15.78
N LEU A 366 -6.40 -3.79 15.99
CA LEU A 366 -7.34 -2.77 15.54
C LEU A 366 -7.34 -2.65 14.01
N GLU A 367 -6.15 -2.63 13.39
CA GLU A 367 -5.98 -2.56 11.92
C GLU A 367 -6.68 -3.73 11.21
N LYS A 368 -6.55 -4.96 11.76
CA LYS A 368 -7.22 -6.16 11.23
C LYS A 368 -8.75 -6.15 11.34
N GLN A 369 -9.33 -5.31 12.19
CA GLN A 369 -10.79 -5.17 12.34
C GLN A 369 -11.40 -4.11 11.41
N LEU A 370 -10.58 -3.38 10.65
CA LEU A 370 -11.10 -2.45 9.67
C LEU A 370 -11.87 -3.19 8.56
N PRO A 371 -13.02 -2.67 8.11
CA PRO A 371 -13.83 -3.29 7.05
C PRO A 371 -13.25 -3.09 5.64
N TYR A 372 -12.10 -2.45 5.52
CA TYR A 372 -11.39 -2.13 4.28
C TYR A 372 -9.88 -2.21 4.52
N HIS A 373 -9.14 -2.44 3.45
CA HIS A 373 -7.67 -2.42 3.49
C HIS A 373 -7.16 -0.97 3.41
N LEU A 374 -6.29 -0.61 4.34
CA LEU A 374 -5.53 0.64 4.34
C LEU A 374 -4.04 0.32 4.20
N ASP A 375 -3.31 1.24 3.57
CA ASP A 375 -1.87 1.29 3.73
C ASP A 375 -1.53 1.52 5.22
N HIS A 376 -0.49 0.85 5.72
CA HIS A 376 -0.11 0.93 7.13
C HIS A 376 0.22 2.36 7.58
N GLN A 377 0.87 3.16 6.72
CA GLN A 377 1.20 4.55 7.01
C GLN A 377 -0.06 5.44 7.03
N CYS A 378 -1.04 5.14 6.16
CA CYS A 378 -2.34 5.80 6.18
C CYS A 378 -3.11 5.49 7.48
N PHE A 379 -3.05 4.25 7.95
CA PHE A 379 -3.64 3.85 9.23
C PHE A 379 -3.01 4.62 10.41
N GLU A 380 -1.67 4.70 10.46
CA GLU A 380 -0.97 5.49 11.48
C GLU A 380 -1.36 6.99 11.43
N ALA A 381 -1.48 7.56 10.22
CA ALA A 381 -1.91 8.95 10.05
C ALA A 381 -3.36 9.19 10.53
N LEU A 382 -4.25 8.22 10.33
CA LEU A 382 -5.62 8.27 10.85
C LEU A 382 -5.67 8.12 12.38
N LEU A 383 -4.81 7.28 12.96
CA LEU A 383 -4.69 7.17 14.42
C LEU A 383 -4.20 8.47 15.03
N ASP A 384 -3.18 9.10 14.45
CA ASP A 384 -2.68 10.41 14.90
C ASP A 384 -3.78 11.48 14.84
N GLU A 385 -4.58 11.48 13.78
CA GLU A 385 -5.70 12.42 13.62
C GLU A 385 -6.83 12.14 14.64
N ALA A 386 -7.14 10.85 14.91
CA ALA A 386 -8.11 10.46 15.91
C ALA A 386 -7.67 10.85 17.35
N LEU A 387 -6.36 10.73 17.64
CA LEU A 387 -5.76 11.20 18.88
C LEU A 387 -5.90 12.71 19.06
N LYS A 388 -5.58 13.50 18.02
CA LYS A 388 -5.73 14.97 18.03
C LYS A 388 -7.18 15.40 18.28
N GLN A 389 -8.14 14.64 17.75
CA GLN A 389 -9.57 14.91 17.95
C GLN A 389 -10.14 14.33 19.25
N GLY A 390 -9.32 13.66 20.06
CA GLY A 390 -9.75 13.08 21.34
C GLY A 390 -10.70 11.89 21.21
N LYS A 391 -10.76 11.24 20.03
CA LYS A 391 -11.63 10.09 19.76
C LYS A 391 -11.06 8.77 20.27
N LEU A 392 -9.76 8.74 20.51
CA LEU A 392 -9.06 7.59 21.07
C LEU A 392 -7.93 8.03 22.02
N ALA A 393 -7.46 7.11 22.84
CA ALA A 393 -6.32 7.29 23.74
C ALA A 393 -5.35 6.13 23.59
N ILE A 394 -4.05 6.40 23.73
CA ILE A 394 -2.99 5.37 23.73
C ILE A 394 -2.36 5.33 25.11
N SER A 395 -2.27 4.15 25.69
CA SER A 395 -1.61 3.91 26.96
C SER A 395 -0.90 2.56 26.95
N LYS A 396 0.40 2.55 27.26
CA LYS A 396 1.26 1.34 27.27
C LYS A 396 1.21 0.53 25.96
N GLY A 397 1.07 1.23 24.82
CA GLY A 397 0.98 0.60 23.48
C GLY A 397 -0.39 0.05 23.12
N GLU A 398 -1.39 0.15 23.99
CA GLU A 398 -2.78 -0.20 23.70
C GLU A 398 -3.61 1.04 23.35
N ILE A 399 -4.55 0.87 22.42
CA ILE A 399 -5.48 1.89 21.95
C ILE A 399 -6.85 1.63 22.60
N SER A 400 -7.46 2.67 23.14
CA SER A 400 -8.77 2.59 23.82
C SER A 400 -9.67 3.77 23.48
N HIS A 401 -10.97 3.59 23.60
CA HIS A 401 -11.89 4.73 23.65
C HIS A 401 -11.67 5.49 24.96
N PRO A 402 -11.57 6.84 24.97
CA PRO A 402 -11.17 7.60 26.15
C PRO A 402 -12.03 7.31 27.38
N GLN A 403 -13.36 7.27 27.24
CA GLN A 403 -14.28 7.00 28.33
C GLN A 403 -14.22 5.57 28.85
N ALA A 404 -14.18 4.58 27.95
CA ALA A 404 -14.11 3.16 28.33
C ALA A 404 -12.76 2.79 28.96
N GLY A 405 -11.66 3.39 28.48
CA GLY A 405 -10.34 3.20 29.08
C GLY A 405 -10.23 3.78 30.50
N ILE A 406 -10.92 4.87 30.80
CA ILE A 406 -11.02 5.42 32.16
C ILE A 406 -11.83 4.47 33.04
N GLN A 407 -13.01 3.99 32.59
CA GLN A 407 -13.85 3.05 33.34
C GLN A 407 -13.12 1.76 33.66
N ALA A 408 -12.42 1.16 32.69
CA ALA A 408 -11.64 -0.06 32.90
C ALA A 408 -10.53 0.15 33.93
N ARG A 409 -9.82 1.29 33.91
CA ARG A 409 -8.80 1.63 34.90
C ARG A 409 -9.38 1.83 36.30
N THR A 410 -10.54 2.48 36.40
CA THR A 410 -11.24 2.68 37.67
C THR A 410 -11.68 1.35 38.26
N LEU A 411 -12.19 0.43 37.46
CA LEU A 411 -12.55 -0.94 37.89
C LEU A 411 -11.33 -1.74 38.37
N GLU A 412 -10.19 -1.67 37.63
CA GLU A 412 -8.94 -2.31 38.06
C GLU A 412 -8.40 -1.71 39.37
N GLU A 413 -8.57 -0.42 39.58
CA GLU A 413 -8.14 0.28 40.79
C GLU A 413 -9.01 -0.12 41.98
N GLN A 414 -10.33 -0.16 41.82
CA GLN A 414 -11.27 -0.63 42.83
C GLN A 414 -11.02 -2.11 43.19
N ALA A 415 -10.78 -2.97 42.21
CA ALA A 415 -10.44 -4.37 42.41
C ALA A 415 -9.14 -4.51 43.23
N ALA A 416 -8.11 -3.72 42.93
CA ALA A 416 -6.86 -3.73 43.69
C ALA A 416 -7.07 -3.24 45.14
N GLN A 417 -7.83 -2.15 45.35
CA GLN A 417 -8.16 -1.64 46.68
C GLN A 417 -8.94 -2.65 47.51
N THR A 418 -9.91 -3.34 46.92
CA THR A 418 -10.68 -4.41 47.61
C THR A 418 -9.77 -5.56 48.04
N LEU A 419 -8.88 -6.01 47.11
CA LEU A 419 -7.90 -7.07 47.42
C LEU A 419 -6.90 -6.65 48.51
N GLU A 420 -6.41 -5.41 48.48
CA GLU A 420 -5.51 -4.84 49.49
C GLU A 420 -6.19 -4.85 50.87
N SER A 421 -7.43 -4.37 50.94
CA SER A 421 -8.22 -4.33 52.17
C SER A 421 -8.45 -5.73 52.76
N LEU A 422 -8.77 -6.72 51.91
CA LEU A 422 -8.92 -8.11 52.32
C LEU A 422 -7.59 -8.71 52.80
N LEU A 423 -6.49 -8.50 52.12
CA LEU A 423 -5.18 -8.98 52.56
C LEU A 423 -4.76 -8.38 53.90
N LEU A 424 -5.06 -7.11 54.12
CA LEU A 424 -4.80 -6.45 55.39
C LEU A 424 -5.70 -6.99 56.53
N SER A 425 -6.99 -7.27 56.23
CA SER A 425 -7.93 -7.81 57.25
C SER A 425 -7.57 -9.23 57.66
N TYR A 426 -7.07 -10.05 56.75
CA TYR A 426 -6.61 -11.41 57.06
C TYR A 426 -5.28 -11.45 57.83
N GLY A 427 -4.46 -10.42 57.70
CA GLY A 427 -3.18 -10.29 58.41
C GLY A 427 -2.27 -11.51 58.20
N THR A 428 -2.05 -12.27 59.32
CA THR A 428 -1.12 -13.41 59.35
C THR A 428 -1.67 -14.72 58.77
N THR A 429 -2.98 -14.80 58.42
CA THR A 429 -3.67 -16.04 58.01
C THR A 429 -4.49 -15.89 56.73
N PRO A 430 -3.93 -15.41 55.60
CA PRO A 430 -4.69 -15.21 54.39
C PRO A 430 -5.15 -16.54 53.77
N PRO A 431 -6.34 -16.59 53.13
CA PRO A 431 -6.79 -17.75 52.38
C PRO A 431 -5.95 -17.95 51.11
N PRO A 432 -6.09 -19.11 50.46
CA PRO A 432 -5.49 -19.30 49.13
C PRO A 432 -5.91 -18.19 48.15
N ILE A 433 -5.02 -17.83 47.21
CA ILE A 433 -5.23 -16.73 46.23
C ILE A 433 -6.57 -16.89 45.49
N ALA A 434 -6.97 -18.12 45.13
CA ALA A 434 -8.24 -18.36 44.44
C ALA A 434 -9.47 -18.01 45.30
N GLU A 435 -9.43 -18.33 46.59
CA GLU A 435 -10.49 -17.98 47.54
C GLU A 435 -10.52 -16.46 47.80
N LEU A 436 -9.35 -15.84 47.91
CA LEU A 436 -9.21 -14.38 48.05
C LEU A 436 -9.84 -13.63 46.85
N PHE A 437 -9.66 -14.15 45.62
CA PHE A 437 -10.30 -13.57 44.43
C PHE A 437 -11.82 -13.74 44.48
N ALA A 438 -12.29 -14.92 44.84
CA ALA A 438 -13.73 -15.19 44.94
C ALA A 438 -14.41 -14.31 46.01
N GLU A 439 -13.78 -14.10 47.15
CA GLU A 439 -14.29 -13.23 48.22
C GLU A 439 -14.28 -11.74 47.82
N ALA A 440 -13.27 -11.32 47.03
CA ALA A 440 -13.25 -10.00 46.43
C ALA A 440 -14.28 -9.81 45.28
N GLY A 441 -15.04 -10.85 44.92
CA GLY A 441 -15.99 -10.83 43.82
C GLY A 441 -15.33 -10.73 42.46
N LEU A 442 -14.06 -11.18 42.33
CA LEU A 442 -13.25 -11.09 41.11
C LEU A 442 -13.12 -12.45 40.45
N ASP A 443 -13.22 -12.47 39.12
CA ASP A 443 -12.80 -13.64 38.36
C ASP A 443 -11.27 -13.85 38.43
N THR A 444 -10.78 -15.01 38.00
CA THR A 444 -9.35 -15.34 38.07
C THR A 444 -8.48 -14.34 37.26
N ALA A 445 -8.96 -13.83 36.15
CA ALA A 445 -8.20 -12.90 35.31
C ALA A 445 -8.15 -11.48 35.91
N GLN A 446 -9.29 -11.02 36.46
CA GLN A 446 -9.39 -9.74 37.16
C GLN A 446 -8.55 -9.74 38.44
N GLY A 447 -8.68 -10.81 39.25
CA GLY A 447 -7.92 -10.98 40.46
C GLY A 447 -6.41 -11.05 40.25
N ALA A 448 -5.98 -11.77 39.18
CA ALA A 448 -4.56 -11.86 38.83
C ALA A 448 -3.97 -10.48 38.41
N LYS A 449 -4.73 -9.67 37.68
CA LYS A 449 -4.32 -8.31 37.32
C LYS A 449 -4.27 -7.36 38.52
N ALA A 450 -5.29 -7.41 39.36
CA ALA A 450 -5.35 -6.62 40.59
C ALA A 450 -4.18 -6.97 41.53
N LEU A 451 -3.87 -8.24 41.71
CA LEU A 451 -2.76 -8.70 42.52
C LEU A 451 -1.40 -8.27 41.93
N ALA A 452 -1.21 -8.44 40.63
CA ALA A 452 0.01 -7.97 39.96
C ALA A 452 0.22 -6.44 40.10
N ARG A 453 -0.86 -5.66 40.08
CA ARG A 453 -0.81 -4.22 40.37
C ARG A 453 -0.35 -3.93 41.79
N LEU A 454 -0.87 -4.64 42.79
CA LEU A 454 -0.44 -4.51 44.18
C LEU A 454 1.02 -4.92 44.38
N GLU A 455 1.46 -5.99 43.72
CA GLU A 455 2.89 -6.40 43.71
C GLU A 455 3.79 -5.33 43.11
N ASN A 456 3.40 -4.74 41.98
CA ASN A 456 4.16 -3.64 41.34
C ASN A 456 4.18 -2.35 42.20
N GLN A 457 3.15 -2.12 42.99
CA GLN A 457 3.09 -1.01 43.95
C GLN A 457 3.83 -1.30 45.28
N GLY A 458 4.35 -2.50 45.43
CA GLY A 458 5.02 -2.91 46.67
C GLY A 458 4.08 -3.09 47.86
N LYS A 459 2.76 -3.26 47.65
CA LYS A 459 1.74 -3.40 48.70
C LYS A 459 1.41 -4.84 49.05
N ALA A 460 1.61 -5.76 48.12
CA ALA A 460 1.43 -7.20 48.31
C ALA A 460 2.63 -7.97 47.74
N GLN A 461 2.85 -9.15 48.24
CA GLN A 461 3.89 -10.05 47.77
C GLN A 461 3.40 -11.48 47.74
N ARG A 462 3.50 -12.10 46.57
CA ARG A 462 3.25 -13.54 46.41
C ARG A 462 4.46 -14.32 46.90
N ILE A 463 4.24 -15.25 47.82
CA ILE A 463 5.30 -16.10 48.38
C ILE A 463 5.28 -17.51 47.78
N SER A 464 4.14 -17.95 47.23
CA SER A 464 4.00 -19.22 46.51
C SER A 464 2.94 -19.08 45.41
N LYS A 465 2.72 -20.16 44.63
CA LYS A 465 1.66 -20.18 43.59
C LYS A 465 0.25 -19.94 44.17
N THR A 466 0.04 -20.23 45.42
CA THR A 466 -1.29 -20.22 46.07
C THR A 466 -1.41 -19.25 47.23
N LEU A 467 -0.31 -18.58 47.63
CA LEU A 467 -0.31 -17.77 48.86
C LEU A 467 0.33 -16.39 48.62
N CYS A 468 -0.37 -15.37 49.09
CA CYS A 468 0.05 -13.96 49.00
C CYS A 468 -0.18 -13.29 50.38
N PHE A 469 0.70 -12.37 50.76
CA PHE A 469 0.56 -11.53 51.95
C PHE A 469 0.61 -10.06 51.60
N SER A 470 0.04 -9.21 52.46
CA SER A 470 0.36 -7.78 52.39
C SER A 470 1.86 -7.57 52.69
N LYS A 471 2.45 -6.56 52.06
CA LYS A 471 3.87 -6.26 52.27
C LYS A 471 4.16 -5.95 53.74
N ALA A 472 3.27 -5.25 54.43
CA ALA A 472 3.38 -4.94 55.84
C ALA A 472 3.47 -6.20 56.70
N THR A 473 2.53 -7.15 56.54
CA THR A 473 2.52 -8.42 57.28
C THR A 473 3.77 -9.26 56.98
N LEU A 474 4.22 -9.26 55.74
CA LEU A 474 5.44 -9.98 55.35
C LEU A 474 6.69 -9.38 55.99
N ASP A 475 6.77 -8.05 56.08
CA ASP A 475 7.86 -7.36 56.75
C ASP A 475 7.84 -7.60 58.27
N ASP A 476 6.64 -7.68 58.92
CA ASP A 476 6.51 -8.05 60.30
C ASP A 476 7.01 -9.47 60.58
N PHE A 477 6.66 -10.44 59.70
CA PHE A 477 7.18 -11.81 59.81
C PHE A 477 8.71 -11.84 59.66
N TRP A 478 9.23 -11.08 58.69
CA TRP A 478 10.67 -10.99 58.51
C TRP A 478 11.38 -10.38 59.73
N ASN A 479 10.85 -9.29 60.25
CA ASN A 479 11.42 -8.63 61.43
C ASN A 479 11.43 -9.54 62.65
N SER A 480 10.33 -10.28 62.89
CA SER A 480 10.26 -11.25 63.97
C SER A 480 11.25 -12.40 63.83
N ALA A 481 11.34 -12.98 62.61
CA ALA A 481 12.31 -14.02 62.31
C ALA A 481 13.76 -13.54 62.40
N LYS A 482 14.05 -12.30 61.92
CA LYS A 482 15.35 -11.68 62.00
C LYS A 482 15.82 -11.45 63.43
N THR A 483 14.97 -10.87 64.28
CA THR A 483 15.27 -10.60 65.66
C THR A 483 15.61 -11.90 66.40
N TYR A 484 14.79 -12.93 66.20
CA TYR A 484 15.02 -14.25 66.81
C TYR A 484 16.36 -14.86 66.38
N LEU A 485 16.71 -14.78 65.10
CA LEU A 485 17.95 -15.31 64.57
C LEU A 485 19.18 -14.47 64.99
N GLN A 486 19.02 -13.18 65.23
CA GLN A 486 20.10 -12.33 65.79
C GLN A 486 20.41 -12.70 67.26
N GLU A 487 19.38 -13.06 68.04
CA GLU A 487 19.54 -13.46 69.44
C GLU A 487 20.11 -14.89 69.60
N HIS A 488 19.67 -15.84 68.76
CA HIS A 488 19.97 -17.26 68.94
C HIS A 488 20.97 -17.82 67.90
N ARG A 489 21.42 -17.00 66.94
CA ARG A 489 22.36 -17.31 65.82
C ARG A 489 21.83 -18.33 64.81
N SER A 490 21.06 -19.34 65.27
CA SER A 490 20.41 -20.32 64.38
C SER A 490 19.09 -20.80 65.00
N ALA A 491 18.14 -21.22 64.15
CA ALA A 491 16.84 -21.69 64.60
C ALA A 491 16.26 -22.75 63.70
N SER A 492 15.50 -23.67 64.25
CA SER A 492 14.70 -24.63 63.51
C SER A 492 13.42 -23.97 62.95
N ALA A 493 12.81 -24.59 61.95
CA ALA A 493 11.54 -24.12 61.40
C ALA A 493 10.42 -24.04 62.45
N ALA A 494 10.45 -24.90 63.49
CA ALA A 494 9.49 -24.87 64.58
C ALA A 494 9.66 -23.63 65.47
N GLN A 495 10.91 -23.30 65.82
CA GLN A 495 11.22 -22.11 66.61
C GLN A 495 10.90 -20.81 65.84
N LEU A 496 11.23 -20.73 64.57
CA LEU A 496 10.89 -19.56 63.73
C LEU A 496 9.37 -19.43 63.52
N LYS A 497 8.65 -20.52 63.43
CA LYS A 497 7.18 -20.52 63.40
C LYS A 497 6.60 -19.85 64.65
N GLU A 498 7.13 -20.21 65.83
CA GLU A 498 6.68 -19.63 67.12
C GLU A 498 7.07 -18.15 67.21
N ALA A 499 8.30 -17.81 66.86
CA ALA A 499 8.79 -16.42 66.83
C ALA A 499 7.95 -15.52 65.93
N MET A 500 7.52 -16.02 64.75
CA MET A 500 6.65 -15.31 63.82
C MET A 500 5.17 -15.32 64.21
N GLY A 501 4.77 -16.08 65.27
CA GLY A 501 3.37 -16.15 65.70
C GLY A 501 2.41 -16.72 64.65
N THR A 502 2.87 -17.69 63.84
CA THR A 502 2.06 -18.21 62.73
C THR A 502 1.92 -19.74 62.78
N SER A 503 1.07 -20.30 61.93
CA SER A 503 0.88 -21.74 61.84
C SER A 503 1.85 -22.40 60.86
N ARG A 504 2.05 -23.73 60.98
CA ARG A 504 2.93 -24.50 60.07
C ARG A 504 2.58 -24.35 58.59
N LYS A 505 1.29 -24.16 58.27
CA LYS A 505 0.78 -23.95 56.92
C LYS A 505 1.42 -22.72 56.27
N TYR A 506 1.66 -21.66 57.00
CA TYR A 506 2.23 -20.40 56.49
C TYR A 506 3.73 -20.30 56.74
N ALA A 507 4.23 -20.82 57.86
CA ALA A 507 5.63 -20.76 58.24
C ALA A 507 6.56 -21.38 57.17
N ILE A 508 6.21 -22.58 56.65
CA ILE A 508 7.06 -23.25 55.68
C ILE A 508 7.23 -22.45 54.39
N PRO A 509 6.16 -22.01 53.69
CA PRO A 509 6.30 -21.15 52.51
C PRO A 509 7.01 -19.82 52.79
N LEU A 510 6.79 -19.21 53.95
CA LEU A 510 7.51 -17.96 54.33
C LEU A 510 9.02 -18.19 54.46
N LEU A 511 9.41 -19.26 55.14
CA LEU A 511 10.83 -19.59 55.33
C LEU A 511 11.51 -19.97 54.00
N GLU A 512 10.82 -20.70 53.12
CA GLU A 512 11.31 -20.97 51.74
C GLU A 512 11.45 -19.69 50.92
N TYR A 513 10.51 -18.75 51.04
CA TYR A 513 10.59 -17.45 50.42
C TYR A 513 11.78 -16.63 50.93
N PHE A 514 12.03 -16.63 52.27
CA PHE A 514 13.20 -15.95 52.84
C PHE A 514 14.51 -16.56 52.36
N ASP A 515 14.57 -17.91 52.27
CA ASP A 515 15.73 -18.60 51.69
C ASP A 515 15.94 -18.22 50.23
N GLN A 516 14.88 -18.18 49.40
CA GLN A 516 14.95 -17.77 47.98
C GLN A 516 15.39 -16.31 47.78
N LYS A 517 15.03 -15.45 48.73
CA LYS A 517 15.44 -14.03 48.72
C LYS A 517 16.82 -13.80 49.32
N ASN A 518 17.54 -14.87 49.68
CA ASN A 518 18.84 -14.80 50.36
C ASN A 518 18.81 -13.97 51.67
N LEU A 519 17.68 -13.96 52.35
CA LEU A 519 17.54 -13.35 53.68
C LEU A 519 17.99 -14.34 54.76
N THR A 520 17.71 -15.62 54.59
CA THR A 520 18.19 -16.72 55.44
C THR A 520 18.91 -17.76 54.56
N ILE A 521 19.72 -18.58 55.23
CA ILE A 521 20.44 -19.71 54.64
C ILE A 521 20.05 -20.97 55.45
N ARG A 522 19.56 -21.98 54.75
CA ARG A 522 19.24 -23.26 55.37
C ARG A 522 20.51 -24.11 55.49
N GLN A 523 20.82 -24.56 56.69
CA GLN A 523 21.89 -25.49 57.03
C GLN A 523 21.27 -26.70 57.70
N GLU A 524 21.12 -27.80 56.95
CA GLU A 524 20.40 -29.01 57.37
C GLU A 524 18.96 -28.70 57.88
N ASP A 525 18.68 -28.87 59.17
CA ASP A 525 17.39 -28.59 59.78
C ASP A 525 17.29 -27.20 60.43
N LEU A 526 18.37 -26.41 60.40
CA LEU A 526 18.46 -25.06 60.98
C LEU A 526 18.52 -24.01 59.89
N ARG A 527 18.17 -22.78 60.22
CA ARG A 527 18.35 -21.57 59.44
C ARG A 527 19.18 -20.54 60.19
N VAL A 528 20.02 -19.85 59.44
CA VAL A 528 20.88 -18.75 59.91
C VAL A 528 20.64 -17.50 59.07
N LEU A 529 20.93 -16.34 59.60
CA LEU A 529 20.89 -15.10 58.78
C LEU A 529 21.90 -15.16 57.63
N SER A 530 21.53 -14.59 56.50
CA SER A 530 22.52 -14.38 55.44
C SER A 530 23.57 -13.34 55.87
N LYS A 531 24.81 -13.52 55.37
CA LYS A 531 25.97 -12.63 55.72
C LYS A 531 25.70 -11.15 55.51
N SER A 532 24.75 -10.78 54.66
CA SER A 532 24.34 -9.40 54.43
C SER A 532 23.54 -8.78 55.58
N PHE A 533 23.06 -9.59 56.53
CA PHE A 533 22.22 -9.17 57.67
C PHE A 533 22.81 -9.55 59.05
N GLU A 534 24.06 -10.07 59.07
CA GLU A 534 24.80 -10.40 60.30
C GLU A 534 25.43 -9.16 61.01
N LYS A 535 25.30 -7.95 60.37
CA LYS A 535 25.84 -6.67 60.93
C LYS A 535 24.77 -5.93 61.72
#